data_2797901854642586370ae61d631130cc
#
_entry.id   2797901854642586370ae61d631130cc
#
_cell.length_a   1.000
_cell.length_b   1.000
_cell.length_c   1.000
_cell.angle_alpha   90.00
_cell.angle_beta   90.00
_cell.angle_gamma   90.00
#
_symmetry.space_group_name_H-M   'P 1'
#
loop_
_entity.id
_entity.type
_entity.pdbx_description
1 polymer ?
#
loop_
_entity_poly.entity_id
_entity_poly.type
_entity_poly.pdbx_seq_one_letter_code
_entity_poly.pdbx_strand_id
1 'polypeptide(L)'
;GKMKLDSPKNFNFNRIKKKIKNIKISELKNQSLLSDKIATAASIIAKEKKIRSLVHKFQQQCAYSPPKKYSGSVLDGRDITSIQMKDAMFKFYITASIQVRAKRRYKELKALKKNIGFKEVLKSIKKRDKSDKNRKFGPLKKTKDSILINTTKLSRKRCFEKIKAIMDRKLKA
;
A
#
# COMPACT_ATOMS: atom_id res chain seq x y z
N GLY A 1 6.67 24.20 4.94
CA GLY A 1 7.86 23.81 5.65
C GLY A 1 8.15 22.32 5.46
N LYS A 2 9.29 21.98 4.86
CA LYS A 2 9.76 20.62 4.70
C LYS A 2 9.99 20.04 6.12
N MET A 3 9.20 19.06 6.53
CA MET A 3 9.53 18.28 7.72
C MET A 3 10.86 17.56 7.44
N LYS A 4 11.90 17.84 8.22
CA LYS A 4 13.12 17.03 8.21
C LYS A 4 12.73 15.64 8.72
N LEU A 5 12.82 14.65 7.84
CA LEU A 5 12.45 13.25 8.08
C LEU A 5 13.61 12.43 8.65
N ASP A 6 14.63 13.10 9.16
CA ASP A 6 15.93 12.48 9.47
C ASP A 6 16.00 11.74 10.82
N SER A 7 14.96 11.86 11.65
CA SER A 7 14.90 11.08 12.90
C SER A 7 13.47 10.79 13.35
N PRO A 8 13.15 9.52 13.69
CA PRO A 8 11.84 9.15 14.27
C PRO A 8 11.54 9.83 15.60
N LYS A 9 12.56 10.31 16.29
CA LYS A 9 12.44 10.92 17.63
C LYS A 9 11.80 12.32 17.64
N ASN A 10 11.71 12.98 16.49
CA ASN A 10 11.24 14.38 16.38
C ASN A 10 9.85 14.53 15.75
N PHE A 11 9.03 13.48 15.74
CA PHE A 11 7.67 13.61 15.22
C PHE A 11 6.75 14.30 16.23
N ASN A 12 6.20 15.45 15.84
CA ASN A 12 5.11 16.06 16.58
C ASN A 12 3.82 15.25 16.35
N PHE A 13 3.54 14.33 17.26
CA PHE A 13 2.42 13.41 17.20
C PHE A 13 1.07 14.12 17.11
N ASN A 14 0.89 15.23 17.86
CA ASN A 14 -0.35 16.00 17.85
C ASN A 14 -0.60 16.65 16.48
N ARG A 15 0.45 17.14 15.84
CA ARG A 15 0.37 17.70 14.48
C ARG A 15 -0.01 16.62 13.46
N ILE A 16 0.59 15.42 13.58
CA ILE A 16 0.25 14.27 12.71
C ILE A 16 -1.21 13.86 12.93
N LYS A 17 -1.65 13.73 14.18
CA LYS A 17 -3.03 13.41 14.55
C LYS A 17 -4.03 14.42 13.95
N LYS A 18 -3.74 15.72 14.09
CA LYS A 18 -4.57 16.80 13.50
C LYS A 18 -4.62 16.71 11.97
N LYS A 19 -3.47 16.43 11.32
CA LYS A 19 -3.42 16.31 9.85
C LYS A 19 -4.18 15.07 9.37
N ILE A 20 -4.06 13.92 10.02
CA ILE A 20 -4.79 12.69 9.65
C ILE A 20 -6.30 12.89 9.79
N LYS A 21 -6.78 13.57 10.85
CA LYS A 21 -8.21 13.87 11.01
C LYS A 21 -8.79 14.73 9.89
N ASN A 22 -7.97 15.63 9.34
CA ASN A 22 -8.40 16.63 8.35
C ASN A 22 -7.97 16.27 6.92
N ILE A 23 -7.42 15.08 6.69
CA ILE A 23 -6.99 14.68 5.34
C ILE A 23 -8.19 14.41 4.45
N LYS A 24 -8.20 15.04 3.29
CA LYS A 24 -9.23 14.80 2.27
C LYS A 24 -8.74 13.69 1.33
N ILE A 25 -9.66 12.82 0.89
CA ILE A 25 -9.33 11.74 -0.06
C ILE A 25 -8.73 12.30 -1.36
N SER A 26 -9.13 13.52 -1.78
CA SER A 26 -8.55 14.21 -2.93
C SER A 26 -7.05 14.48 -2.79
N GLU A 27 -6.55 14.74 -1.57
CA GLU A 27 -5.12 14.96 -1.30
C GLU A 27 -4.29 13.68 -1.55
N LEU A 28 -4.89 12.50 -1.42
CA LEU A 28 -4.23 11.21 -1.68
C LEU A 28 -3.94 10.96 -3.17
N LYS A 29 -4.59 11.71 -4.07
CA LYS A 29 -4.33 11.64 -5.52
C LYS A 29 -3.09 12.41 -5.96
N ASN A 30 -2.42 13.12 -5.05
CA ASN A 30 -1.24 13.93 -5.38
C ASN A 30 -0.08 13.02 -5.84
N GLN A 31 0.35 13.23 -7.08
CA GLN A 31 1.44 12.45 -7.70
C GLN A 31 2.78 12.56 -6.95
N SER A 32 3.01 13.65 -6.19
CA SER A 32 4.20 13.77 -5.36
C SER A 32 4.34 12.65 -4.33
N LEU A 33 3.21 12.07 -3.89
CA LEU A 33 3.17 10.94 -2.96
C LEU A 33 3.78 9.65 -3.53
N LEU A 34 3.90 9.54 -4.85
CA LEU A 34 4.47 8.39 -5.54
C LEU A 34 6.01 8.39 -5.59
N SER A 35 6.66 9.39 -5.00
CA SER A 35 8.12 9.49 -5.01
C SER A 35 8.77 8.45 -4.08
N ASP A 36 9.97 7.97 -4.47
CA ASP A 36 10.74 7.02 -3.65
C ASP A 36 11.18 7.61 -2.31
N LYS A 37 11.40 8.93 -2.25
CA LYS A 37 11.70 9.63 -0.99
C LYS A 37 10.54 9.52 -0.01
N ILE A 38 9.29 9.72 -0.49
CA ILE A 38 8.09 9.58 0.35
C ILE A 38 7.84 8.12 0.71
N ALA A 39 8.04 7.19 -0.22
CA ALA A 39 7.92 5.76 0.07
C ALA A 39 8.92 5.29 1.14
N THR A 40 10.16 5.80 1.10
CA THR A 40 11.17 5.52 2.13
C THR A 40 10.78 6.13 3.47
N ALA A 41 10.35 7.39 3.49
CA ALA A 41 9.89 8.07 4.69
C ALA A 41 8.68 7.34 5.32
N ALA A 42 7.70 6.95 4.49
CA ALA A 42 6.55 6.17 4.94
C ALA A 42 6.95 4.83 5.55
N SER A 43 7.96 4.16 4.99
CA SER A 43 8.51 2.91 5.53
C SER A 43 9.16 3.08 6.90
N ILE A 44 9.82 4.22 7.14
CA ILE A 44 10.41 4.56 8.46
C ILE A 44 9.30 4.83 9.48
N ILE A 45 8.37 5.71 9.11
CA ILE A 45 7.24 6.11 9.96
C ILE A 45 6.34 4.91 10.30
N ALA A 46 6.18 3.98 9.36
CA ALA A 46 5.38 2.76 9.57
C ALA A 46 5.93 1.82 10.66
N LYS A 47 7.13 2.05 11.18
CA LYS A 47 7.69 1.33 12.34
C LYS A 47 7.15 1.87 13.67
N GLU A 48 6.66 3.09 13.69
CA GLU A 48 6.17 3.76 14.90
C GLU A 48 4.75 3.27 15.25
N LYS A 49 4.62 2.55 16.37
CA LYS A 49 3.37 1.93 16.82
C LYS A 49 2.22 2.95 16.97
N LYS A 50 2.50 4.12 17.58
CA LYS A 50 1.50 5.18 17.79
C LYS A 50 0.96 5.73 16.47
N ILE A 51 1.85 5.95 15.48
CA ILE A 51 1.46 6.48 14.15
C ILE A 51 0.68 5.41 13.38
N ARG A 52 1.11 4.15 13.43
CA ARG A 52 0.35 3.04 12.83
C ARG A 52 -1.07 2.96 13.36
N SER A 53 -1.26 3.08 14.68
CA SER A 53 -2.60 3.06 15.28
C SER A 53 -3.50 4.17 14.74
N LEU A 54 -2.95 5.38 14.56
CA LEU A 54 -3.70 6.49 13.96
C LEU A 54 -4.08 6.23 12.50
N VAL A 55 -3.11 5.76 11.70
CA VAL A 55 -3.34 5.42 10.29
C VAL A 55 -4.34 4.27 10.17
N HIS A 56 -4.25 3.27 11.03
CA HIS A 56 -5.18 2.15 11.09
C HIS A 56 -6.62 2.63 11.33
N LYS A 57 -6.85 3.46 12.35
CA LYS A 57 -8.17 4.04 12.62
C LYS A 57 -8.72 4.81 11.42
N PHE A 58 -7.89 5.60 10.76
CA PHE A 58 -8.27 6.31 9.55
C PHE A 58 -8.64 5.36 8.40
N GLN A 59 -7.84 4.31 8.18
CA GLN A 59 -8.11 3.31 7.15
C GLN A 59 -9.39 2.53 7.43
N GLN A 60 -9.65 2.16 8.69
CA GLN A 60 -10.90 1.52 9.10
C GLN A 60 -12.11 2.43 8.86
N GLN A 61 -11.99 3.71 9.22
CA GLN A 61 -13.06 4.67 8.96
C GLN A 61 -13.36 4.78 7.45
N CYS A 62 -12.33 4.87 6.60
CA CYS A 62 -12.52 4.88 5.15
C CYS A 62 -13.13 3.57 4.62
N ALA A 63 -12.83 2.44 5.24
CA ALA A 63 -13.33 1.13 4.81
C ALA A 63 -14.79 0.90 5.17
N TYR A 64 -15.14 1.18 6.42
CA TYR A 64 -16.48 0.88 6.95
C TYR A 64 -17.50 2.02 6.77
N SER A 65 -17.01 3.23 6.48
CA SER A 65 -17.86 4.40 6.24
C SER A 65 -17.51 5.09 4.92
N PRO A 66 -17.60 4.39 3.78
CA PRO A 66 -17.36 5.01 2.49
C PRO A 66 -18.43 6.09 2.22
N PRO A 67 -18.12 7.12 1.41
CA PRO A 67 -19.13 8.10 0.98
C PRO A 67 -20.33 7.40 0.32
N LYS A 68 -21.56 7.89 0.58
CA LYS A 68 -22.83 7.26 0.16
C LYS A 68 -22.92 6.85 -1.32
N LYS A 69 -22.17 7.52 -2.19
CA LYS A 69 -22.11 7.21 -3.64
C LYS A 69 -21.34 5.93 -3.99
N TYR A 70 -20.68 5.29 -3.04
CA TYR A 70 -19.92 4.06 -3.24
C TYR A 70 -20.51 2.91 -2.44
N SER A 71 -20.58 1.73 -3.05
CA SER A 71 -21.10 0.51 -2.42
C SER A 71 -20.06 -0.20 -1.55
N GLY A 72 -18.83 0.33 -1.45
CA GLY A 72 -17.77 -0.29 -0.66
C GLY A 72 -16.43 0.38 -0.83
N SER A 73 -15.41 -0.23 -0.26
CA SER A 73 -14.04 0.29 -0.25
C SER A 73 -13.04 -0.76 -0.71
N VAL A 74 -11.99 -0.31 -1.39
CA VAL A 74 -10.83 -1.13 -1.75
C VAL A 74 -9.60 -0.55 -1.05
N LEU A 75 -8.96 -1.37 -0.22
CA LEU A 75 -7.76 -0.98 0.51
C LEU A 75 -6.55 -1.72 -0.03
N ASP A 76 -5.46 -0.99 -0.25
CA ASP A 76 -4.15 -1.54 -0.60
C ASP A 76 -3.17 -1.35 0.55
N GLY A 77 -2.40 -2.39 0.88
CA GLY A 77 -1.40 -2.33 1.94
C GLY A 77 -0.70 -3.66 2.16
N ARG A 78 0.07 -3.74 3.25
CA ARG A 78 0.89 -4.92 3.58
C ARG A 78 0.25 -5.83 4.62
N ASP A 79 -0.55 -5.26 5.48
CA ASP A 79 -1.17 -5.91 6.63
C ASP A 79 -2.69 -5.73 6.68
N ILE A 80 -3.28 -5.30 5.54
CA ILE A 80 -4.72 -5.05 5.44
C ILE A 80 -5.50 -6.31 5.82
N THR A 81 -5.25 -7.42 5.15
CA THR A 81 -6.00 -8.67 5.36
C THR A 81 -5.60 -9.41 6.64
N SER A 82 -4.37 -9.23 7.11
CA SER A 82 -3.86 -9.96 8.28
C SER A 82 -4.13 -9.28 9.62
N ILE A 83 -4.31 -7.94 9.63
CA ILE A 83 -4.46 -7.16 10.86
C ILE A 83 -5.64 -6.20 10.80
N GLN A 84 -5.74 -5.41 9.74
CA GLN A 84 -6.61 -4.24 9.71
C GLN A 84 -8.05 -4.57 9.38
N MET A 85 -8.27 -5.43 8.36
CA MET A 85 -9.57 -5.82 7.81
C MET A 85 -9.66 -7.35 7.73
N LYS A 86 -9.64 -7.98 8.89
CA LYS A 86 -9.73 -9.45 8.99
C LYS A 86 -11.07 -10.01 8.55
N ASP A 87 -12.09 -9.20 8.58
CA ASP A 87 -13.48 -9.46 8.21
C ASP A 87 -13.81 -9.07 6.77
N ALA A 88 -12.84 -8.54 5.99
CA ALA A 88 -13.09 -8.17 4.60
C ALA A 88 -13.63 -9.35 3.80
N MET A 89 -14.74 -9.12 3.07
CA MET A 89 -15.40 -10.13 2.23
C MET A 89 -14.46 -10.72 1.18
N PHE A 90 -13.61 -9.87 0.59
CA PHE A 90 -12.62 -10.27 -0.41
C PHE A 90 -11.22 -9.92 0.05
N LYS A 91 -10.36 -10.92 0.12
CA LYS A 91 -8.97 -10.79 0.50
C LYS A 91 -8.09 -11.32 -0.61
N PHE A 92 -7.31 -10.43 -1.23
CA PHE A 92 -6.40 -10.79 -2.31
C PHE A 92 -4.95 -10.59 -1.87
N TYR A 93 -4.12 -11.59 -2.09
CA TYR A 93 -2.68 -11.48 -1.97
C TYR A 93 -2.08 -11.38 -3.38
N ILE A 94 -1.79 -10.14 -3.80
CA ILE A 94 -1.27 -9.85 -5.13
C ILE A 94 0.25 -9.99 -5.13
N THR A 95 0.79 -10.78 -6.05
CA THR A 95 2.22 -10.97 -6.21
C THR A 95 2.66 -10.95 -7.66
N ALA A 96 3.96 -10.81 -7.90
CA ALA A 96 4.62 -11.02 -9.17
C ALA A 96 6.11 -11.32 -8.92
N SER A 97 6.81 -11.91 -9.90
CA SER A 97 8.24 -12.09 -9.81
C SER A 97 8.94 -10.73 -9.60
N ILE A 98 10.05 -10.74 -8.86
CA ILE A 98 10.77 -9.51 -8.53
C ILE A 98 11.26 -8.78 -9.78
N GLN A 99 11.64 -9.53 -10.81
CA GLN A 99 12.09 -8.97 -12.08
C GLN A 99 10.97 -8.19 -12.78
N VAL A 100 9.76 -8.78 -12.83
CA VAL A 100 8.60 -8.13 -13.44
C VAL A 100 8.20 -6.88 -12.67
N ARG A 101 8.21 -6.93 -11.31
CA ARG A 101 7.92 -5.75 -10.48
C ARG A 101 8.96 -4.65 -10.69
N ALA A 102 10.23 -5.01 -10.79
CA ALA A 102 11.31 -4.07 -11.06
C ALA A 102 11.17 -3.45 -12.46
N LYS A 103 10.86 -4.25 -13.50
CA LYS A 103 10.61 -3.72 -14.84
C LYS A 103 9.42 -2.75 -14.89
N ARG A 104 8.31 -3.08 -14.22
CA ARG A 104 7.14 -2.19 -14.12
C ARG A 104 7.51 -0.87 -13.45
N ARG A 105 8.17 -0.93 -12.30
CA ARG A 105 8.59 0.27 -11.55
C ARG A 105 9.60 1.11 -12.31
N TYR A 106 10.55 0.48 -12.99
CA TYR A 106 11.53 1.17 -13.83
C TYR A 106 10.85 1.96 -14.96
N LYS A 107 9.86 1.34 -15.65
CA LYS A 107 9.08 2.04 -16.68
C LYS A 107 8.32 3.24 -16.13
N GLU A 108 7.68 3.10 -14.96
CA GLU A 108 7.00 4.21 -14.28
C GLU A 108 7.95 5.37 -13.97
N LEU A 109 9.11 5.08 -13.41
CA LEU A 109 10.10 6.10 -13.05
C LEU A 109 10.69 6.79 -14.29
N LYS A 110 10.92 6.05 -15.37
CA LYS A 110 11.35 6.63 -16.66
C LYS A 110 10.27 7.55 -17.25
N ALA A 111 9.01 7.14 -17.23
CA ALA A 111 7.91 7.99 -17.67
C ALA A 111 7.80 9.30 -16.87
N LEU A 112 8.19 9.29 -15.60
CA LEU A 112 8.31 10.47 -14.74
C LEU A 112 9.63 11.23 -14.92
N LYS A 113 10.39 10.95 -15.99
CA LYS A 113 11.71 11.56 -16.29
C LYS A 113 12.72 11.43 -15.14
N LYS A 114 12.63 10.35 -14.33
CA LYS A 114 13.60 10.09 -13.27
C LYS A 114 14.86 9.44 -13.86
N ASN A 115 16.02 10.02 -13.57
CA ASN A 115 17.30 9.39 -13.94
C ASN A 115 17.65 8.34 -12.88
N ILE A 116 17.33 7.08 -13.17
CA ILE A 116 17.57 5.94 -12.28
C ILE A 116 17.88 4.69 -13.12
N GLY A 117 18.82 3.88 -12.65
CA GLY A 117 19.19 2.61 -13.28
C GLY A 117 18.26 1.45 -12.90
N PHE A 118 18.08 0.48 -13.80
CA PHE A 118 17.29 -0.72 -13.51
C PHE A 118 17.82 -1.51 -12.30
N LYS A 119 19.16 -1.63 -12.18
CA LYS A 119 19.82 -2.32 -11.06
C LYS A 119 19.48 -1.67 -9.72
N GLU A 120 19.40 -0.34 -9.66
CA GLU A 120 19.02 0.41 -8.45
C GLU A 120 17.57 0.16 -8.08
N VAL A 121 16.66 0.20 -9.06
CA VAL A 121 15.25 -0.12 -8.84
C VAL A 121 15.09 -1.55 -8.30
N LEU A 122 15.79 -2.52 -8.88
CA LEU A 122 15.76 -3.90 -8.43
C LEU A 122 16.27 -4.04 -6.99
N LYS A 123 17.39 -3.38 -6.65
CA LYS A 123 17.97 -3.35 -5.29
C LYS A 123 16.99 -2.74 -4.29
N SER A 124 16.35 -1.63 -4.66
CA SER A 124 15.35 -0.94 -3.83
C SER A 124 14.16 -1.86 -3.54
N ILE A 125 13.62 -2.54 -4.54
CA ILE A 125 12.49 -3.47 -4.37
C ILE A 125 12.89 -4.65 -3.47
N LYS A 126 14.07 -5.26 -3.67
CA LYS A 126 14.58 -6.33 -2.80
C LYS A 126 14.65 -5.89 -1.33
N LYS A 127 15.23 -4.71 -1.09
CA LYS A 127 15.35 -4.14 0.26
C LYS A 127 13.98 -3.91 0.90
N ARG A 128 13.04 -3.36 0.13
CA ARG A 128 11.67 -3.11 0.61
C ARG A 128 10.93 -4.40 0.92
N ASP A 129 10.99 -5.40 0.04
CA ASP A 129 10.36 -6.71 0.26
C ASP A 129 10.86 -7.37 1.54
N LYS A 130 12.19 -7.35 1.76
CA LYS A 130 12.80 -7.86 3.00
C LYS A 130 12.29 -7.11 4.23
N SER A 131 12.22 -5.78 4.15
CA SER A 131 11.71 -4.94 5.23
C SER A 131 10.23 -5.20 5.52
N ASP A 132 9.39 -5.28 4.47
CA ASP A 132 7.95 -5.48 4.60
C ASP A 132 7.61 -6.86 5.19
N LYS A 133 8.39 -7.90 4.87
CA LYS A 133 8.21 -9.25 5.41
C LYS A 133 8.69 -9.41 6.86
N ASN A 134 9.81 -8.77 7.20
CA ASN A 134 10.51 -8.99 8.47
C ASN A 134 10.21 -7.94 9.55
N ARG A 135 9.39 -6.94 9.26
CA ARG A 135 9.07 -5.92 10.25
C ARG A 135 8.26 -6.50 11.42
N LYS A 136 8.56 -6.04 12.63
CA LYS A 136 7.94 -6.51 13.88
C LYS A 136 6.41 -6.26 13.90
N PHE A 137 5.97 -5.12 13.37
CA PHE A 137 4.55 -4.74 13.37
C PHE A 137 3.97 -4.73 11.96
N GLY A 138 2.90 -5.49 11.76
CA GLY A 138 2.18 -5.59 10.49
C GLY A 138 3.05 -6.09 9.33
N PRO A 139 3.74 -7.23 9.46
CA PRO A 139 4.50 -7.79 8.36
C PRO A 139 3.60 -8.19 7.19
N LEU A 140 4.17 -8.15 5.99
CA LEU A 140 3.48 -8.65 4.81
C LEU A 140 3.32 -10.17 4.91
N LYS A 141 2.10 -10.63 5.15
CA LYS A 141 1.74 -12.05 5.23
C LYS A 141 0.53 -12.35 4.36
N LYS A 142 0.57 -13.48 3.67
CA LYS A 142 -0.62 -14.09 3.06
C LYS A 142 -1.42 -14.77 4.18
N THR A 143 -2.70 -14.43 4.32
CA THR A 143 -3.61 -15.14 5.24
C THR A 143 -4.15 -16.41 4.58
N LYS A 144 -4.64 -17.36 5.39
CA LYS A 144 -5.17 -18.64 4.88
C LYS A 144 -6.34 -18.42 3.92
N ASP A 145 -7.18 -17.46 4.21
CA ASP A 145 -8.38 -17.07 3.47
C ASP A 145 -8.10 -16.05 2.33
N SER A 146 -6.84 -15.63 2.13
CA SER A 146 -6.49 -14.77 1.02
C SER A 146 -6.30 -15.54 -0.29
N ILE A 147 -6.95 -15.04 -1.34
CA ILE A 147 -6.83 -15.55 -2.69
C ILE A 147 -5.52 -15.03 -3.31
N LEU A 148 -4.65 -15.96 -3.68
CA LEU A 148 -3.37 -15.63 -4.33
C LEU A 148 -3.57 -15.27 -5.79
N ILE A 149 -3.14 -14.06 -6.17
CA ILE A 149 -3.12 -13.60 -7.57
C ILE A 149 -1.68 -13.34 -8.00
N ASN A 150 -1.11 -14.26 -8.77
CA ASN A 150 0.20 -14.05 -9.38
C ASN A 150 0.05 -13.29 -10.71
N THR A 151 0.54 -12.07 -10.75
CA THR A 151 0.42 -11.18 -11.89
C THR A 151 1.66 -11.16 -12.80
N THR A 152 2.60 -12.10 -12.62
CA THR A 152 3.86 -12.14 -13.39
C THR A 152 3.62 -12.12 -14.90
N LYS A 153 2.66 -12.92 -15.37
CA LYS A 153 2.29 -13.04 -16.78
C LYS A 153 0.99 -12.31 -17.14
N LEU A 154 0.48 -11.45 -16.24
CA LEU A 154 -0.80 -10.77 -16.47
C LEU A 154 -0.59 -9.29 -16.83
N SER A 155 -1.34 -8.79 -17.82
CA SER A 155 -1.55 -7.37 -18.03
C SER A 155 -2.48 -6.81 -16.94
N ARG A 156 -2.55 -5.46 -16.83
CA ARG A 156 -3.50 -4.81 -15.90
C ARG A 156 -4.93 -5.23 -16.19
N LYS A 157 -5.34 -5.26 -17.46
CA LYS A 157 -6.69 -5.65 -17.88
C LYS A 157 -7.01 -7.09 -17.47
N ARG A 158 -6.14 -8.05 -17.81
CA ARG A 158 -6.33 -9.48 -17.41
C ARG A 158 -6.33 -9.69 -15.91
N CYS A 159 -5.52 -8.93 -15.16
CA CYS A 159 -5.55 -8.99 -13.70
C CYS A 159 -6.89 -8.50 -13.15
N PHE A 160 -7.40 -7.38 -13.65
CA PHE A 160 -8.70 -6.84 -13.27
C PHE A 160 -9.84 -7.82 -13.58
N GLU A 161 -9.88 -8.33 -14.81
CA GLU A 161 -10.89 -9.32 -15.26
C GLU A 161 -10.89 -10.56 -14.37
N LYS A 162 -9.70 -11.07 -14.03
CA LYS A 162 -9.56 -12.23 -13.13
C LYS A 162 -10.12 -11.95 -11.73
N ILE A 163 -9.79 -10.79 -11.16
CA ILE A 163 -10.30 -10.38 -9.84
C ILE A 163 -11.81 -10.19 -9.90
N LYS A 164 -12.30 -9.48 -10.93
CA LYS A 164 -13.73 -9.26 -11.13
C LYS A 164 -14.50 -10.59 -11.22
N ALA A 165 -14.05 -11.53 -12.03
CA ALA A 165 -14.69 -12.84 -12.17
C ALA A 165 -14.76 -13.62 -10.84
N ILE A 166 -13.73 -13.51 -9.99
CA ILE A 166 -13.72 -14.12 -8.64
C ILE A 166 -14.77 -13.46 -7.75
N MET A 167 -14.86 -12.12 -7.80
CA MET A 167 -15.81 -11.36 -6.99
C MET A 167 -17.25 -11.65 -7.45
N ASP A 168 -17.51 -11.58 -8.76
CA ASP A 168 -18.83 -11.82 -9.34
C ASP A 168 -19.37 -13.21 -8.97
N ARG A 169 -18.48 -14.24 -9.01
CA ARG A 169 -18.87 -15.61 -8.63
C ARG A 169 -19.26 -15.71 -7.15
N LYS A 170 -18.51 -15.05 -6.27
CA LYS A 170 -18.79 -15.08 -4.81
C LYS A 170 -20.02 -14.24 -4.42
N LEU A 171 -20.35 -13.21 -5.21
CA LEU A 171 -21.53 -12.37 -4.97
C LEU A 171 -22.84 -13.00 -5.49
N LYS A 172 -22.71 -13.99 -6.40
CA LYS A 172 -23.86 -14.73 -6.97
C LYS A 172 -24.17 -16.04 -6.21
N ALA A 173 -23.22 -16.50 -5.38
CA ALA A 173 -23.38 -17.69 -4.54
C ALA A 173 -23.99 -17.34 -3.20
#